data_74f50a02555bb90e156b063d0405ab11
#
_entry.id   74f50a02555bb90e156b063d0405ab11
#
_cell.length_a   1.000
_cell.length_b   1.000
_cell.length_c   1.000
_cell.angle_alpha   90.00
_cell.angle_beta   90.00
_cell.angle_gamma   90.00
#
_symmetry.space_group_name_H-M   'P 1'
#
loop_
_entity.id
_entity.type
_entity.pdbx_description
1 polymer ?
#
loop_
_entity_poly.entity_id
_entity_poly.type
_entity_poly.pdbx_seq_one_letter_code
_entity_poly.pdbx_strand_id
1 'polypeptide(L)'
;MSGWLTPIRCYVSPAGNNKIADWYAGLSIPERADADAFLGRMRKTLSWQMPSYRPGLANVKKIGELRWISRKRQHRLLGFFEDGVWYALVGCTHKQQVYDPPDALRTAEKYKGQIERGEVKTVEYDL
;
A
#
# COMPACT_ATOMS: atom_id res chain seq x y z
N MET A 1 6.69 14.66 13.79
CA MET A 1 7.65 14.13 12.79
C MET A 1 7.80 12.64 13.00
N SER A 2 7.65 11.84 11.95
CA SER A 2 7.59 10.39 12.10
C SER A 2 8.92 9.72 12.43
N GLY A 3 10.04 10.33 12.05
CA GLY A 3 11.36 9.71 12.19
C GLY A 3 11.63 8.60 11.18
N TRP A 4 10.71 8.32 10.27
CA TRP A 4 10.90 7.31 9.23
C TRP A 4 11.70 7.86 8.06
N LEU A 5 12.61 7.04 7.49
CA LEU A 5 13.32 7.40 6.26
C LEU A 5 12.36 7.47 5.07
N THR A 6 11.37 6.57 5.03
CA THR A 6 10.33 6.56 4.02
C THR A 6 8.98 6.47 4.70
N PRO A 7 8.33 7.60 5.00
CA PRO A 7 7.01 7.58 5.63
C PRO A 7 5.96 6.93 4.72
N ILE A 8 4.99 6.25 5.33
CA ILE A 8 3.85 5.66 4.63
C ILE A 8 2.59 6.36 5.12
N ARG A 9 1.79 6.87 4.19
CA ARG A 9 0.49 7.46 4.48
C ARG A 9 -0.60 6.62 3.84
N CYS A 10 -1.77 6.60 4.47
CA CYS A 10 -2.90 5.78 4.04
C CYS A 10 -3.97 6.64 3.38
N TYR A 11 -4.51 6.16 2.27
CA TYR A 11 -5.65 6.76 1.60
C TYR A 11 -6.89 6.74 2.50
N VAL A 12 -7.59 7.87 2.57
CA VAL A 12 -8.87 8.00 3.27
C VAL A 12 -9.92 8.40 2.24
N SER A 13 -11.03 7.66 2.17
CA SER A 13 -12.08 7.92 1.18
C SER A 13 -12.77 9.26 1.44
N PRO A 14 -13.52 9.79 0.47
CA PRO A 14 -14.31 11.01 0.69
C PRO A 14 -15.28 10.91 1.87
N ALA A 15 -15.76 9.69 2.18
CA ALA A 15 -16.63 9.45 3.33
C ALA A 15 -15.87 9.38 4.65
N GLY A 16 -14.55 9.52 4.65
CA GLY A 16 -13.74 9.50 5.86
C GLY A 16 -13.27 8.13 6.30
N ASN A 17 -13.33 7.12 5.43
CA ASN A 17 -12.92 5.75 5.76
C ASN A 17 -11.46 5.51 5.36
N ASN A 18 -10.64 5.09 6.34
CA ASN A 18 -9.27 4.66 6.07
C ASN A 18 -9.31 3.26 5.45
N LYS A 19 -9.13 3.20 4.14
CA LYS A 19 -9.22 1.94 3.38
C LYS A 19 -8.09 0.98 3.71
N ILE A 20 -6.94 1.49 4.12
CA ILE A 20 -5.82 0.64 4.53
C ILE A 20 -6.08 0.02 5.90
N ALA A 21 -6.69 0.77 6.83
CA ALA A 21 -7.12 0.23 8.11
C ALA A 21 -8.16 -0.89 7.91
N ASP A 22 -9.08 -0.71 6.95
CA ASP A 22 -10.08 -1.73 6.63
C ASP A 22 -9.42 -3.01 6.11
N TRP A 23 -8.47 -2.86 5.19
CA TRP A 23 -7.69 -3.99 4.68
C TRP A 23 -6.97 -4.72 5.82
N TYR A 24 -6.27 -3.95 6.67
CA TYR A 24 -5.51 -4.50 7.80
C TYR A 24 -6.42 -5.26 8.76
N ALA A 25 -7.59 -4.71 9.08
CA ALA A 25 -8.55 -5.35 9.98
C ALA A 25 -9.07 -6.68 9.43
N GLY A 26 -9.07 -6.84 8.11
CA GLY A 26 -9.48 -8.10 7.47
C GLY A 26 -8.41 -9.18 7.48
N LEU A 27 -7.18 -8.87 7.87
CA LEU A 27 -6.11 -9.86 7.99
C LEU A 27 -6.25 -10.66 9.28
N SER A 28 -5.76 -11.91 9.29
CA SER A 28 -5.64 -12.66 10.52
C SER A 28 -4.61 -12.01 11.45
N ILE A 29 -4.65 -12.34 12.73
CA ILE A 29 -3.70 -11.79 13.70
C ILE A 29 -2.24 -12.07 13.28
N PRO A 30 -1.87 -13.31 12.88
CA PRO A 30 -0.51 -13.54 12.38
C PRO A 30 -0.16 -12.75 11.13
N GLU A 31 -1.12 -12.57 10.21
CA GLU A 31 -0.89 -11.78 9.00
C GLU A 31 -0.69 -10.30 9.32
N ARG A 32 -1.41 -9.76 10.33
CA ARG A 32 -1.17 -8.39 10.79
C ARG A 32 0.23 -8.22 11.33
N ALA A 33 0.69 -9.16 12.13
CA ALA A 33 2.05 -9.11 12.69
C ALA A 33 3.11 -9.14 11.58
N ASP A 34 2.93 -9.98 10.57
CA ASP A 34 3.86 -10.07 9.44
C ASP A 34 3.84 -8.78 8.61
N ALA A 35 2.66 -8.20 8.39
CA ALA A 35 2.52 -6.93 7.69
C ALA A 35 3.22 -5.80 8.45
N ASP A 36 3.01 -5.72 9.77
CA ASP A 36 3.66 -4.70 10.61
C ASP A 36 5.17 -4.81 10.54
N ALA A 37 5.71 -6.03 10.64
CA ALA A 37 7.14 -6.26 10.57
C ALA A 37 7.71 -5.85 9.20
N PHE A 38 7.05 -6.24 8.12
CA PHE A 38 7.47 -5.91 6.76
C PHE A 38 7.42 -4.40 6.51
N LEU A 39 6.29 -3.76 6.82
CA LEU A 39 6.12 -2.32 6.59
C LEU A 39 7.02 -1.51 7.51
N GLY A 40 7.27 -1.98 8.72
CA GLY A 40 8.23 -1.35 9.61
C GLY A 40 9.64 -1.33 9.02
N ARG A 41 10.08 -2.43 8.40
CA ARG A 41 11.38 -2.47 7.72
C ARG A 41 11.41 -1.53 6.52
N MET A 42 10.34 -1.49 5.73
CA MET A 42 10.28 -0.63 4.55
C MET A 42 10.33 0.85 4.94
N ARG A 43 9.65 1.26 6.00
CA ARG A 43 9.70 2.65 6.48
C ARG A 43 11.10 3.07 6.93
N LYS A 44 11.93 2.11 7.33
CA LYS A 44 13.33 2.36 7.74
C LYS A 44 14.30 2.26 6.57
N THR A 45 13.83 1.97 5.38
CA THR A 45 14.65 1.78 4.19
C THR A 45 14.51 2.98 3.26
N LEU A 46 15.61 3.61 2.91
CA LEU A 46 15.59 4.80 2.08
C LEU A 46 15.28 4.48 0.61
N SER A 47 15.81 3.38 0.09
CA SER A 47 15.65 3.00 -1.31
C SER A 47 14.97 1.63 -1.41
N TRP A 48 13.79 1.61 -2.00
CA TRP A 48 12.99 0.40 -2.14
C TRP A 48 13.28 -0.29 -3.47
N GLN A 49 13.52 -1.60 -3.42
CA GLN A 49 13.93 -2.40 -4.56
C GLN A 49 13.26 -3.76 -4.57
N MET A 50 13.30 -4.42 -5.74
CA MET A 50 12.91 -5.82 -5.82
C MET A 50 13.75 -6.67 -4.86
N PRO A 51 13.21 -7.75 -4.31
CA PRO A 51 11.86 -8.29 -4.54
C PRO A 51 10.76 -7.65 -3.69
N SER A 52 11.11 -6.81 -2.71
CA SER A 52 10.16 -6.25 -1.76
C SER A 52 9.27 -5.17 -2.37
N TYR A 53 9.76 -4.47 -3.39
CA TYR A 53 9.02 -3.41 -4.06
C TYR A 53 9.20 -3.49 -5.56
N ARG A 54 8.09 -3.44 -6.30
CA ARG A 54 8.08 -3.38 -7.76
C ARG A 54 7.51 -2.05 -8.20
N PRO A 55 8.34 -1.15 -8.77
CA PRO A 55 7.85 0.13 -9.28
C PRO A 55 7.21 -0.04 -10.66
N GLY A 56 6.30 0.89 -11.01
CA GLY A 56 5.82 1.03 -12.38
C GLY A 56 5.09 -0.20 -12.91
N LEU A 57 3.99 -0.60 -12.26
CA LEU A 57 3.17 -1.70 -12.76
C LEU A 57 2.73 -1.43 -14.19
N ALA A 58 2.67 -2.49 -15.01
CA ALA A 58 2.31 -2.40 -16.42
C ALA A 58 1.01 -1.63 -16.63
N ASN A 59 1.01 -0.72 -17.61
CA ASN A 59 -0.15 0.08 -18.03
C ASN A 59 -0.65 1.09 -16.99
N VAL A 60 0.03 1.23 -15.85
CA VAL A 60 -0.38 2.20 -14.83
C VAL A 60 0.86 2.95 -14.34
N LYS A 61 1.03 4.17 -14.83
CA LYS A 61 2.20 4.99 -14.49
C LYS A 61 2.24 5.28 -13.00
N LYS A 62 3.42 5.08 -12.40
CA LYS A 62 3.74 5.47 -11.03
C LYS A 62 3.01 4.69 -9.93
N ILE A 63 2.19 3.70 -10.27
CA ILE A 63 1.69 2.77 -9.26
C ILE A 63 2.72 1.66 -9.09
N GLY A 64 3.19 1.51 -7.87
CA GLY A 64 4.08 0.41 -7.50
C GLY A 64 3.42 -0.53 -6.51
N GLU A 65 4.08 -1.62 -6.20
CA GLU A 65 3.55 -2.57 -5.22
C GLU A 65 4.62 -3.01 -4.23
N LEU A 66 4.29 -2.96 -2.95
CA LEU A 66 5.02 -3.66 -1.91
C LEU A 66 4.59 -5.11 -1.92
N ARG A 67 5.54 -6.03 -1.72
CA ARG A 67 5.33 -7.47 -1.95
C ARG A 67 5.92 -8.26 -0.80
N TRP A 68 5.11 -9.13 -0.19
CA TRP A 68 5.59 -10.05 0.84
C TRP A 68 4.70 -11.30 0.88
N ILE A 69 5.22 -12.33 1.53
CA ILE A 69 4.49 -13.57 1.73
C ILE A 69 4.21 -13.72 3.22
N SER A 70 2.97 -14.03 3.56
CA SER A 70 2.54 -14.28 4.92
C SER A 70 1.52 -15.41 4.90
N ARG A 71 1.75 -16.44 5.71
CA ARG A 71 0.83 -17.58 5.83
C ARG A 71 0.49 -18.18 4.47
N LYS A 72 1.50 -18.38 3.62
CA LYS A 72 1.41 -18.96 2.27
C LYS A 72 0.61 -18.13 1.28
N ARG A 73 0.29 -16.88 1.63
CA ARG A 73 -0.41 -15.95 0.73
C ARG A 73 0.54 -14.87 0.26
N GLN A 74 0.44 -14.54 -1.01
CA GLN A 74 1.22 -13.44 -1.58
C GLN A 74 0.45 -12.14 -1.38
N HIS A 75 0.91 -11.33 -0.43
CA HIS A 75 0.29 -10.04 -0.12
C HIS A 75 0.91 -8.94 -0.96
N ARG A 76 0.08 -7.98 -1.33
CA ARG A 76 0.48 -6.79 -2.09
C ARG A 76 -0.17 -5.56 -1.48
N LEU A 77 0.57 -4.48 -1.45
CA LEU A 77 0.05 -3.16 -1.07
C LEU A 77 0.42 -2.23 -2.22
N LEU A 78 -0.61 -1.73 -2.91
CA LEU A 78 -0.44 -0.85 -4.07
C LEU A 78 -0.37 0.60 -3.61
N GLY A 79 0.52 1.37 -4.22
CA GLY A 79 0.68 2.77 -3.83
C GLY A 79 1.61 3.52 -4.77
N PHE A 80 1.97 4.75 -4.38
CA PHE A 80 2.86 5.57 -5.19
C PHE A 80 3.67 6.51 -4.33
N PHE A 81 4.81 6.94 -4.87
CA PHE A 81 5.67 7.93 -4.23
C PHE A 81 5.33 9.33 -4.68
N GLU A 82 5.37 10.28 -3.74
CA GLU A 82 5.37 11.69 -4.01
C GLU A 82 6.14 12.41 -2.90
N ASP A 83 7.15 13.17 -3.27
CA ASP A 83 7.96 13.96 -2.34
C ASP A 83 8.54 13.15 -1.17
N GLY A 84 9.01 11.93 -1.47
CA GLY A 84 9.65 11.08 -0.48
C GLY A 84 8.69 10.33 0.44
N VAL A 85 7.40 10.46 0.22
CA VAL A 85 6.35 9.79 0.98
C VAL A 85 5.68 8.74 0.09
N TRP A 86 5.43 7.56 0.63
CA TRP A 86 4.71 6.53 -0.10
C TRP A 86 3.25 6.49 0.37
N TYR A 87 2.35 6.64 -0.58
CA TYR A 87 0.91 6.66 -0.32
C TYR A 87 0.34 5.28 -0.60
N ALA A 88 -0.08 4.59 0.47
CA ALA A 88 -0.72 3.28 0.38
C ALA A 88 -2.18 3.47 -0.05
N LEU A 89 -2.58 2.78 -1.10
CA LEU A 89 -3.88 2.96 -1.73
C LEU A 89 -4.80 1.74 -1.57
N VAL A 90 -4.30 0.54 -1.87
CA VAL A 90 -5.09 -0.68 -1.87
C VAL A 90 -4.25 -1.85 -1.38
N GLY A 91 -4.75 -2.56 -0.36
CA GLY A 91 -4.19 -3.85 0.05
C GLY A 91 -4.92 -4.97 -0.66
N CYS A 92 -4.18 -5.99 -1.12
CA CYS A 92 -4.75 -7.10 -1.85
C CYS A 92 -3.84 -8.33 -1.76
N THR A 93 -4.29 -9.43 -2.35
CA THR A 93 -3.46 -10.62 -2.54
C THR A 93 -3.25 -10.85 -4.02
N HIS A 94 -2.26 -11.69 -4.34
CA HIS A 94 -1.90 -11.99 -5.72
C HIS A 94 -1.80 -13.50 -5.86
N LYS A 95 -2.53 -14.10 -6.80
CA LYS A 95 -2.52 -15.53 -7.04
C LYS A 95 -2.59 -15.79 -8.54
N GLN A 96 -1.65 -16.58 -9.07
CA GLN A 96 -1.59 -16.94 -10.49
C GLN A 96 -1.65 -15.70 -11.39
N GLN A 97 -0.90 -14.65 -11.00
CA GLN A 97 -0.79 -13.37 -11.70
C GLN A 97 -2.09 -12.57 -11.76
N VAL A 98 -3.02 -12.84 -10.87
CA VAL A 98 -4.28 -12.11 -10.75
C VAL A 98 -4.40 -11.53 -9.33
N TYR A 99 -4.79 -10.26 -9.25
CA TYR A 99 -5.08 -9.65 -7.96
C TYR A 99 -6.43 -10.13 -7.42
N ASP A 100 -6.53 -10.18 -6.11
CA ASP A 100 -7.78 -10.39 -5.40
C ASP A 100 -7.95 -9.28 -4.37
N PRO A 101 -8.86 -8.34 -4.57
CA PRO A 101 -9.88 -8.31 -5.63
C PRO A 101 -9.28 -8.02 -7.02
N PRO A 102 -9.91 -8.50 -8.10
CA PRO A 102 -9.34 -8.37 -9.45
C PRO A 102 -9.25 -6.94 -9.97
N ASP A 103 -10.02 -6.01 -9.41
CA ASP A 103 -10.00 -4.60 -9.79
C ASP A 103 -9.05 -3.76 -8.92
N ALA A 104 -8.17 -4.39 -8.11
CA ALA A 104 -7.31 -3.69 -7.17
C ALA A 104 -6.48 -2.58 -7.84
N LEU A 105 -5.90 -2.85 -9.01
CA LEU A 105 -5.08 -1.87 -9.72
C LEU A 105 -5.90 -0.68 -10.20
N ARG A 106 -7.09 -0.93 -10.73
CA ARG A 106 -8.01 0.14 -11.17
C ARG A 106 -8.44 1.00 -9.98
N THR A 107 -8.72 0.37 -8.85
CA THR A 107 -9.09 1.08 -7.62
C THR A 107 -7.92 1.95 -7.14
N ALA A 108 -6.70 1.43 -7.18
CA ALA A 108 -5.51 2.18 -6.79
C ALA A 108 -5.33 3.41 -7.68
N GLU A 109 -5.54 3.26 -8.98
CA GLU A 109 -5.45 4.35 -9.94
C GLU A 109 -6.47 5.45 -9.64
N LYS A 110 -7.70 5.06 -9.34
CA LYS A 110 -8.76 5.99 -8.94
C LYS A 110 -8.37 6.77 -7.68
N TYR A 111 -7.88 6.06 -6.67
CA TYR A 111 -7.50 6.68 -5.38
C TYR A 111 -6.32 7.63 -5.55
N LYS A 112 -5.33 7.25 -6.36
CA LYS A 112 -4.21 8.12 -6.68
C LYS A 112 -4.68 9.43 -7.29
N GLY A 113 -5.59 9.36 -8.26
CA GLY A 113 -6.16 10.55 -8.89
C GLY A 113 -6.87 11.46 -7.89
N GLN A 114 -7.61 10.88 -6.95
CA GLN A 114 -8.29 11.66 -5.90
C GLN A 114 -7.30 12.40 -5.00
N ILE A 115 -6.20 11.73 -4.62
CA ILE A 115 -5.14 12.38 -3.83
C ILE A 115 -4.52 13.53 -4.62
N GLU A 116 -4.18 13.29 -5.88
CA GLU A 116 -3.53 14.30 -6.73
C GLU A 116 -4.40 15.54 -6.96
N ARG A 117 -5.73 15.35 -6.99
CA ARG A 117 -6.67 16.47 -7.16
C ARG A 117 -7.06 17.13 -5.83
N GLY A 118 -6.53 16.66 -4.71
CA GLY A 118 -6.86 17.22 -3.40
C GLY A 118 -8.28 16.93 -2.94
N GLU A 119 -8.90 15.88 -3.47
CA GLU A 119 -10.30 15.53 -3.15
C GLU A 119 -10.43 14.73 -1.87
N VAL A 120 -9.35 14.17 -1.37
CA VAL A 120 -9.37 13.27 -0.20
C VAL A 120 -8.20 13.59 0.73
N LYS A 121 -8.29 13.10 1.95
CA LYS A 121 -7.24 13.20 2.95
C LYS A 121 -6.39 11.93 2.95
N THR A 122 -5.21 12.03 3.55
CA THR A 122 -4.38 10.88 3.88
C THR A 122 -4.01 10.95 5.35
N VAL A 123 -3.75 9.80 5.96
CA VAL A 123 -3.29 9.74 7.35
C VAL A 123 -2.05 8.86 7.44
N GLU A 124 -1.22 9.10 8.46
CA GLU A 124 -0.03 8.29 8.66
C GLU A 124 -0.41 6.83 8.92
N TYR A 125 0.40 5.90 8.40
CA TYR A 125 0.23 4.48 8.70
C TYR A 125 0.57 4.24 10.17
N ASP A 126 -0.42 3.86 10.95
CA ASP A 126 -0.29 3.63 12.40
C ASP A 126 -1.36 2.61 12.82
N LEU A 127 -1.18 1.36 12.39
CA LEU A 127 -2.19 0.31 12.58
C LEU A 127 -1.72 -0.79 13.53
#